data_bfeebddcaba6da2e425253b6651831b0
#
_entry.id   bfeebddcaba6da2e425253b6651831b0
#
_cell.length_a   1.000
_cell.length_b   1.000
_cell.length_c   1.000
_cell.angle_alpha   90.00
_cell.angle_beta   90.00
_cell.angle_gamma   90.00
#
_symmetry.space_group_name_H-M   'P 1'
#
loop_
_entity.id
_entity.type
_entity.pdbx_description
1 polymer ?
#
loop_
_entity_poly.entity_id
_entity_poly.type
_entity_poly.pdbx_seq_one_letter_code
_entity_poly.pdbx_strand_id
1 'polypeptide(L)'
;MDTIVVLNKDQMGHGDRELGQKVLGTFLKKSIALKQFTAIVLFNSGVRLVAEGSPVLAELQMLEERGVDVVPCGTCLNHYDVTPAVGEVSDMDTIVQELDRAAKVITI
;
A
#
# COMPACT_ATOMS: atom_id res chain seq x y z
N MET A 1 17.83 5.97 -5.41
CA MET A 1 17.45 4.55 -5.60
C MET A 1 16.28 4.25 -4.69
N ASP A 2 15.19 3.80 -5.25
CA ASP A 2 13.92 3.76 -4.54
C ASP A 2 13.59 2.37 -4.01
N THR A 3 13.02 2.33 -2.80
CA THR A 3 12.41 1.14 -2.23
C THR A 3 10.90 1.31 -2.33
N ILE A 4 10.23 0.31 -2.89
CA ILE A 4 8.79 0.30 -3.08
C ILE A 4 8.20 -0.93 -2.41
N VAL A 5 7.10 -0.75 -1.70
CA VAL A 5 6.35 -1.84 -1.07
C VAL A 5 5.10 -2.11 -1.90
N VAL A 6 4.84 -3.38 -2.16
CA VAL A 6 3.64 -3.83 -2.88
C VAL A 6 2.68 -4.49 -1.89
N LEU A 7 1.47 -3.97 -1.84
CA LEU A 7 0.35 -4.55 -1.09
C LEU A 7 -0.66 -5.11 -2.09
N ASN A 8 -0.61 -6.41 -2.33
CA ASN A 8 -1.48 -7.07 -3.30
C ASN A 8 -2.67 -7.78 -2.65
N LYS A 9 -2.84 -7.61 -1.36
CA LYS A 9 -4.00 -8.11 -0.62
C LYS A 9 -4.16 -7.28 0.65
N ASP A 10 -5.27 -7.43 1.31
CA ASP A 10 -5.64 -6.58 2.45
C ASP A 10 -5.21 -7.15 3.81
N GLN A 11 -4.19 -7.99 3.80
CA GLN A 11 -3.56 -8.53 5.00
C GLN A 11 -2.13 -8.93 4.68
N MET A 12 -1.32 -9.07 5.70
CA MET A 12 0.04 -9.57 5.53
C MET A 12 0.06 -11.08 5.77
N GLY A 13 0.47 -11.82 4.74
CA GLY A 13 0.46 -13.27 4.77
C GLY A 13 -0.89 -13.87 4.37
N HIS A 14 -0.88 -15.15 4.11
CA HIS A 14 -2.07 -15.91 3.73
C HIS A 14 -2.45 -16.83 4.89
N GLY A 15 -3.41 -16.43 5.68
CA GLY A 15 -3.84 -17.16 6.85
C GLY A 15 -4.93 -16.39 7.55
N ASP A 16 -4.90 -16.39 8.86
CA ASP A 16 -5.90 -15.69 9.64
C ASP A 16 -5.93 -14.20 9.29
N ARG A 17 -7.14 -13.72 8.95
CA ARG A 17 -7.30 -12.35 8.49
C ARG A 17 -7.02 -11.31 9.56
N GLU A 18 -7.54 -11.53 10.76
CA GLU A 18 -7.34 -10.59 11.87
C GLU A 18 -5.86 -10.48 12.23
N LEU A 19 -5.17 -11.61 12.30
CA LEU A 19 -3.73 -11.65 12.53
C LEU A 19 -2.99 -10.96 11.40
N GLY A 20 -3.36 -11.24 10.16
CA GLY A 20 -2.73 -10.64 8.98
C GLY A 20 -2.84 -9.12 8.95
N GLN A 21 -3.97 -8.58 9.38
CA GLN A 21 -4.16 -7.13 9.46
C GLN A 21 -3.35 -6.53 10.61
N LYS A 22 -3.26 -7.23 11.73
CA LYS A 22 -2.47 -6.79 12.88
C LYS A 22 -0.98 -6.72 12.55
N VAL A 23 -0.43 -7.77 11.93
CA VAL A 23 1.00 -7.78 11.56
C VAL A 23 1.28 -6.79 10.44
N LEU A 24 0.34 -6.55 9.54
CA LEU A 24 0.47 -5.52 8.52
C LEU A 24 0.62 -4.13 9.15
N GLY A 25 -0.21 -3.83 10.15
CA GLY A 25 -0.10 -2.56 10.87
C GLY A 25 1.27 -2.39 11.52
N THR A 26 1.79 -3.44 12.12
CA THR A 26 3.13 -3.42 12.71
C THR A 26 4.20 -3.22 11.64
N PHE A 27 4.09 -3.94 10.52
CA PHE A 27 5.00 -3.78 9.40
C PHE A 27 5.03 -2.32 8.92
N LEU A 28 3.87 -1.72 8.73
CA LEU A 28 3.79 -0.35 8.23
C LEU A 28 4.40 0.65 9.22
N LYS A 29 4.19 0.46 10.52
CA LYS A 29 4.83 1.31 11.53
C LYS A 29 6.35 1.20 11.49
N LYS A 30 6.87 -0.01 11.28
CA LYS A 30 8.32 -0.25 11.25
C LYS A 30 8.94 0.07 9.90
N SER A 31 8.13 0.23 8.85
CA SER A 31 8.62 0.50 7.50
C SER A 31 9.31 1.86 7.38
N ILE A 32 9.14 2.75 8.34
CA ILE A 32 9.89 4.02 8.37
C ILE A 32 11.41 3.79 8.43
N ALA A 33 11.84 2.60 8.85
CA ALA A 33 13.25 2.23 8.86
C ALA A 33 13.78 1.84 7.47
N LEU A 34 12.91 1.63 6.49
CA LEU A 34 13.32 1.29 5.14
C LEU A 34 14.01 2.51 4.51
N LYS A 35 15.19 2.29 3.94
CA LYS A 35 15.94 3.37 3.31
C LYS A 35 15.34 3.70 1.95
N GLN A 36 15.20 4.99 1.68
CA GLN A 36 14.71 5.51 0.41
C GLN A 36 13.34 4.90 0.04
N PHE A 37 12.49 4.80 1.00
CA PHE A 37 11.13 4.29 0.84
C PHE A 37 10.28 5.40 0.21
N THR A 38 9.88 5.20 -1.05
CA THR A 38 9.27 6.29 -1.84
C THR A 38 7.82 6.03 -2.21
N ALA A 39 7.38 4.78 -2.26
CA ALA A 39 6.00 4.49 -2.66
C ALA A 39 5.49 3.16 -2.13
N ILE A 40 4.18 3.11 -1.94
CA ILE A 40 3.42 1.90 -1.70
C ILE A 40 2.45 1.78 -2.86
N VAL A 41 2.53 0.67 -3.61
CA VAL A 41 1.56 0.39 -4.66
C VAL A 41 0.58 -0.66 -4.17
N LEU A 42 -0.70 -0.47 -4.47
CA LEU A 42 -1.76 -1.35 -3.99
C LEU A 42 -2.63 -1.78 -5.17
N PHE A 43 -2.90 -3.05 -5.26
CA PHE A 43 -3.82 -3.59 -6.26
C PHE A 43 -4.56 -4.81 -5.70
N ASN A 44 -5.56 -5.28 -6.44
CA ASN A 44 -6.48 -6.31 -5.99
C ASN A 44 -7.08 -5.89 -4.64
N SER A 45 -7.25 -6.80 -3.69
CA SER A 45 -7.84 -6.46 -2.39
C SER A 45 -6.98 -5.53 -1.54
N GLY A 46 -5.71 -5.32 -1.91
CA GLY A 46 -4.84 -4.34 -1.25
C GLY A 46 -5.42 -2.92 -1.27
N VAL A 47 -6.18 -2.57 -2.31
CA VAL A 47 -6.79 -1.22 -2.38
C VAL A 47 -7.83 -0.98 -1.29
N ARG A 48 -8.37 -2.03 -0.68
CA ARG A 48 -9.31 -1.87 0.43
C ARG A 48 -8.66 -1.22 1.64
N LEU A 49 -7.33 -1.26 1.71
CA LEU A 49 -6.58 -0.67 2.83
C LEU A 49 -6.58 0.86 2.82
N VAL A 50 -6.87 1.49 1.68
CA VAL A 50 -6.96 2.95 1.59
C VAL A 50 -8.36 3.48 1.88
N ALA A 51 -9.32 2.60 2.13
CA ALA A 51 -10.70 2.99 2.40
C ALA A 51 -10.86 3.58 3.80
N GLU A 52 -11.86 4.43 3.96
CA GLU A 52 -12.29 4.87 5.28
C GLU A 52 -12.65 3.64 6.11
N GLY A 53 -12.20 3.59 7.36
CA GLY A 53 -12.43 2.43 8.23
C GLY A 53 -11.40 1.32 8.09
N SER A 54 -10.41 1.46 7.22
CA SER A 54 -9.31 0.49 7.10
C SER A 54 -8.57 0.36 8.44
N PRO A 55 -8.20 -0.87 8.83
CA PRO A 55 -7.47 -1.08 10.09
C PRO A 55 -6.06 -0.49 10.08
N VAL A 56 -5.54 -0.12 8.91
CA VAL A 56 -4.19 0.46 8.78
C VAL A 56 -4.22 1.85 8.15
N LEU A 57 -5.39 2.50 8.13
CA LEU A 57 -5.52 3.82 7.51
C LEU A 57 -4.58 4.84 8.15
N ALA A 58 -4.49 4.85 9.48
CA ALA A 58 -3.63 5.79 10.20
C ALA A 58 -2.15 5.61 9.83
N GLU A 59 -1.71 4.36 9.70
CA GLU A 59 -0.33 4.05 9.32
C GLU A 59 -0.03 4.50 7.90
N LEU A 60 -0.97 4.30 6.96
CA LEU A 60 -0.79 4.75 5.58
C LEU A 60 -0.78 6.28 5.50
N GLN A 61 -1.64 6.95 6.27
CA GLN A 61 -1.66 8.42 6.33
C GLN A 61 -0.35 8.96 6.89
N MET A 62 0.18 8.33 7.91
CA MET A 62 1.47 8.72 8.50
C MET A 62 2.60 8.60 7.47
N LEU A 63 2.63 7.51 6.70
CA LEU A 63 3.65 7.33 5.67
C LEU A 63 3.51 8.34 4.55
N GLU A 64 2.28 8.66 4.13
CA GLU A 64 2.03 9.68 3.12
C GLU A 64 2.54 11.06 3.59
N GLU A 65 2.30 11.40 4.84
CA GLU A 65 2.80 12.65 5.43
C GLU A 65 4.32 12.71 5.45
N ARG A 66 4.99 11.56 5.51
CA ARG A 66 6.45 11.47 5.48
C ARG A 66 7.02 11.45 4.07
N GLY A 67 6.18 11.58 3.07
CA GLY A 67 6.62 11.66 1.67
C GLY A 67 6.56 10.35 0.90
N VAL A 68 5.96 9.30 1.46
CA VAL A 68 5.73 8.04 0.74
C VAL A 68 4.46 8.18 -0.09
N ASP A 69 4.57 7.97 -1.39
CA ASP A 69 3.40 8.00 -2.27
C ASP A 69 2.55 6.75 -2.06
N VAL A 70 1.26 6.94 -1.91
CA VAL A 70 0.31 5.82 -1.80
C VAL A 70 -0.45 5.75 -3.13
N VAL A 71 -0.26 4.63 -3.85
CA VAL A 71 -0.62 4.50 -5.27
C VAL A 71 -1.59 3.33 -5.47
N PRO A 72 -2.89 3.53 -5.22
CA PRO A 72 -3.88 2.47 -5.42
C PRO A 72 -4.34 2.40 -6.88
N CYS A 73 -4.44 1.17 -7.39
CA CYS A 73 -4.92 0.91 -8.75
C CYS A 73 -6.40 1.28 -8.91
N GLY A 74 -6.70 2.14 -9.87
CA GLY A 74 -8.06 2.63 -10.10
C GLY A 74 -9.04 1.53 -10.50
N THR A 75 -8.61 0.58 -11.33
CA THR A 75 -9.45 -0.55 -11.72
C THR A 75 -9.89 -1.36 -10.50
N CYS A 76 -8.95 -1.59 -9.58
CA CYS A 76 -9.23 -2.36 -8.36
C CYS A 76 -10.11 -1.56 -7.39
N LEU A 77 -9.87 -0.27 -7.26
CA LEU A 77 -10.73 0.62 -6.46
C LEU A 77 -12.18 0.55 -6.95
N ASN A 78 -12.35 0.61 -8.27
CA ASN A 78 -13.67 0.56 -8.88
C ASN A 78 -14.35 -0.79 -8.62
N HIS A 79 -13.61 -1.88 -8.74
CA HIS A 79 -14.14 -3.22 -8.50
C HIS A 79 -14.65 -3.40 -7.07
N TYR A 80 -13.91 -2.88 -6.08
CA TYR A 80 -14.28 -2.99 -4.67
C TYR A 80 -15.12 -1.82 -4.17
N ASP A 81 -15.47 -0.89 -5.04
CA ASP A 81 -16.25 0.30 -4.70
C ASP A 81 -15.59 1.09 -3.56
N VAL A 82 -14.31 1.36 -3.70
CA VAL A 82 -13.51 2.07 -2.70
C VAL A 82 -13.18 3.47 -3.21
N THR A 83 -13.47 4.47 -2.37
CA THR A 83 -12.98 5.82 -2.55
C THR A 83 -11.79 6.01 -1.59
N PRO A 84 -10.60 6.38 -2.10
CA PRO A 84 -9.43 6.51 -1.23
C PRO A 84 -9.59 7.59 -0.17
N ALA A 85 -9.31 7.23 1.08
CA ALA A 85 -9.16 8.18 2.18
C ALA A 85 -7.68 8.58 2.35
N VAL A 86 -6.78 7.88 1.68
CA VAL A 86 -5.36 8.17 1.62
C VAL A 86 -4.87 7.80 0.24
N GLY A 87 -3.89 8.53 -0.28
CA GLY A 87 -3.39 8.34 -1.63
C GLY A 87 -4.32 8.91 -2.68
N GLU A 88 -3.94 8.75 -3.93
CA GLU A 88 -4.71 9.21 -5.08
C GLU A 88 -4.95 8.06 -6.03
N VAL A 89 -6.11 8.06 -6.68
CA VAL A 89 -6.44 7.05 -7.69
C VAL A 89 -5.37 7.05 -8.78
N SER A 90 -4.82 5.88 -9.06
CA SER A 90 -3.79 5.72 -10.06
C SER A 90 -4.20 4.65 -11.06
N ASP A 91 -3.25 4.14 -11.83
CA ASP A 91 -3.49 3.14 -12.85
C ASP A 91 -2.32 2.16 -12.92
N MET A 92 -2.52 1.07 -13.63
CA MET A 92 -1.49 0.03 -13.75
C MET A 92 -0.27 0.55 -14.52
N ASP A 93 -0.46 1.48 -15.46
CA ASP A 93 0.66 2.07 -16.19
C ASP A 93 1.63 2.78 -15.22
N THR A 94 1.09 3.59 -14.32
CA THR A 94 1.89 4.25 -13.29
C THR A 94 2.54 3.23 -12.35
N ILE A 95 1.81 2.20 -11.95
CA ILE A 95 2.36 1.15 -11.07
C ILE A 95 3.53 0.43 -11.74
N VAL A 96 3.39 0.08 -13.01
CA VAL A 96 4.48 -0.57 -13.76
C VAL A 96 5.72 0.33 -13.81
N GLN A 97 5.54 1.62 -14.04
CA GLN A 97 6.64 2.58 -14.08
C GLN A 97 7.32 2.69 -12.71
N GLU A 98 6.55 2.73 -11.63
CA GLU A 98 7.10 2.76 -10.27
C GLU A 98 7.92 1.50 -9.98
N LEU A 99 7.42 0.34 -10.36
CA LEU A 99 8.12 -0.93 -10.17
C LEU A 99 9.40 -0.99 -11.00
N ASP A 100 9.36 -0.47 -12.23
CA ASP A 100 10.51 -0.47 -13.13
C ASP A 100 11.65 0.40 -12.60
N ARG A 101 11.32 1.55 -12.02
CA ARG A 101 12.33 2.46 -11.47
C ARG A 101 12.89 2.03 -10.13
N ALA A 102 12.21 1.14 -9.43
CA ALA A 102 12.58 0.76 -8.07
C ALA A 102 13.90 -0.02 -8.06
N ALA A 103 14.79 0.32 -7.14
CA ALA A 103 15.97 -0.48 -6.88
C ALA A 103 15.64 -1.71 -6.04
N LYS A 104 14.62 -1.59 -5.17
CA LYS A 104 14.18 -2.67 -4.31
C LYS A 104 12.65 -2.68 -4.26
N VAL A 105 12.07 -3.85 -4.49
CA VAL A 105 10.62 -4.07 -4.38
C VAL A 105 10.38 -5.11 -3.30
N ILE A 106 9.55 -4.75 -2.33
CA ILE A 106 9.17 -5.64 -1.23
C ILE A 106 7.69 -5.92 -1.38
N THR A 107 7.35 -7.17 -1.67
CA THR A 107 5.95 -7.61 -1.79
C THR A 107 5.55 -8.39 -0.54
N ILE A 108 4.45 -8.00 0.05
CA ILE A 108 3.96 -8.65 1.26
C ILE A 108 2.51 -9.11 1.15
#